data_d8d35914f600e0f29aef6ba52600165d
#
_entry.id   d8d35914f600e0f29aef6ba52600165d
#
_cell.length_a   1.000
_cell.length_b   1.000
_cell.length_c   1.000
_cell.angle_alpha   90.00
_cell.angle_beta   90.00
_cell.angle_gamma   90.00
#
_symmetry.space_group_name_H-M   'P 1'
#
loop_
_entity.id
_entity.type
_entity.pdbx_description
1 polymer ?
#
loop_
_entity_poly.entity_id
_entity_poly.type
_entity_poly.pdbx_seq_one_letter_code
_entity_poly.pdbx_strand_id
1 'polypeptide(L)'
;LTEHRIQYFDDQQSHKLPANANDQVLLARSMGFSSWERFLRALDQHRAAVSRQFEGLFAPKTEGAHKYLPIWRDTPNCDQSLAQLNFRDPSSVAERMASFKRSGRYLSLPDMSRARLDNLIPRLIESCTRFTNPDECLDRCISLIETISGRATYLALLDEHPRLLDRLAQFA
;
A
#
# COMPACT_ATOMS: atom_id res chain seq x y z
N LEU A 1 -17.56 20.57 5.19
CA LEU A 1 -18.47 21.17 6.20
C LEU A 1 -18.09 20.76 7.62
N THR A 2 -17.85 19.48 7.92
CA THR A 2 -17.48 18.99 9.26
C THR A 2 -16.17 19.60 9.73
N GLU A 3 -15.15 19.65 8.87
CA GLU A 3 -13.83 20.20 9.16
C GLU A 3 -13.88 21.68 9.55
N HIS A 4 -14.62 22.51 8.81
CA HIS A 4 -14.81 23.92 9.15
C HIS A 4 -15.52 24.12 10.49
N ARG A 5 -16.43 23.22 10.89
CA ARG A 5 -17.13 23.32 12.15
C ARG A 5 -16.29 22.86 13.34
N ILE A 6 -15.38 21.90 13.15
CA ILE A 6 -14.40 21.52 14.17
C ILE A 6 -13.43 22.67 14.44
N GLN A 7 -12.97 23.37 13.40
CA GLN A 7 -12.10 24.55 13.52
C GLN A 7 -12.78 25.73 14.24
N TYR A 8 -14.12 25.83 14.19
CA TYR A 8 -14.87 26.89 14.86
C TYR A 8 -14.97 26.72 16.38
N PHE A 9 -14.78 25.50 16.89
CA PHE A 9 -14.95 25.21 18.33
C PHE A 9 -13.75 25.58 19.20
N ASP A 10 -12.53 25.67 18.63
CA ASP A 10 -11.34 25.76 19.47
C ASP A 10 -10.27 26.73 18.93
N ASP A 11 -10.60 27.49 17.87
CA ASP A 11 -9.65 28.40 17.16
C ASP A 11 -8.27 27.75 16.86
N GLN A 12 -8.23 26.41 16.92
CA GLN A 12 -7.07 25.58 16.62
C GLN A 12 -7.31 24.82 15.31
N GLN A 13 -6.30 24.75 14.47
CA GLN A 13 -6.31 23.91 13.24
C GLN A 13 -6.30 22.43 13.62
N SER A 14 -7.36 21.94 14.27
CA SER A 14 -7.50 20.55 14.66
C SER A 14 -8.29 19.79 13.59
N HIS A 15 -7.73 18.69 13.13
CA HIS A 15 -8.41 17.72 12.24
C HIS A 15 -8.99 16.53 13.04
N LYS A 16 -8.96 16.59 14.36
CA LYS A 16 -9.45 15.53 15.24
C LYS A 16 -10.86 15.83 15.73
N LEU A 17 -11.68 14.77 15.83
CA LEU A 17 -13.00 14.89 16.43
C LEU A 17 -12.87 15.23 17.94
N PRO A 18 -13.80 16.03 18.51
CA PRO A 18 -13.73 16.40 19.90
C PRO A 18 -13.83 15.17 20.82
N ALA A 19 -13.02 15.15 21.86
CA ALA A 19 -13.05 14.10 22.89
C ALA A 19 -14.08 14.37 23.98
N ASN A 20 -14.46 15.64 24.18
CA ASN A 20 -15.40 16.06 25.21
C ASN A 20 -16.85 15.80 24.78
N ALA A 21 -17.67 15.24 25.68
CA ALA A 21 -19.06 14.88 25.41
C ALA A 21 -19.95 16.09 25.04
N ASN A 22 -19.73 17.27 25.66
CA ASN A 22 -20.49 18.47 25.35
C ASN A 22 -20.23 18.96 23.92
N ASP A 23 -18.98 18.98 23.50
CA ASP A 23 -18.57 19.40 22.16
C ASP A 23 -19.02 18.40 21.09
N GLN A 24 -19.06 17.12 21.43
CA GLN A 24 -19.60 16.05 20.58
C GLN A 24 -21.12 16.30 20.31
N VAL A 25 -21.90 16.60 21.35
CA VAL A 25 -23.33 16.89 21.21
C VAL A 25 -23.56 18.16 20.39
N LEU A 26 -22.78 19.21 20.64
CA LEU A 26 -22.86 20.46 19.91
C LEU A 26 -22.51 20.25 18.43
N LEU A 27 -21.43 19.52 18.13
CA LEU A 27 -21.02 19.21 16.77
C LEU A 27 -22.10 18.39 16.05
N ALA A 28 -22.62 17.33 16.68
CA ALA A 28 -23.68 16.52 16.09
C ALA A 28 -24.92 17.33 15.75
N ARG A 29 -25.39 18.17 16.69
CA ARG A 29 -26.54 19.07 16.47
C ARG A 29 -26.27 20.11 15.37
N SER A 30 -25.09 20.70 15.34
CA SER A 30 -24.70 21.66 14.31
C SER A 30 -24.66 21.05 12.91
N MET A 31 -24.44 19.74 12.83
CA MET A 31 -24.47 18.97 11.60
C MET A 31 -25.85 18.38 11.27
N GLY A 32 -26.87 18.70 12.08
CA GLY A 32 -28.27 18.28 11.87
C GLY A 32 -28.59 16.87 12.40
N PHE A 33 -27.72 16.29 13.24
CA PHE A 33 -27.95 14.97 13.84
C PHE A 33 -28.52 15.09 15.25
N SER A 34 -29.44 14.19 15.60
CA SER A 34 -30.07 14.15 16.92
C SER A 34 -29.16 13.55 18.01
N SER A 35 -28.13 12.80 17.65
CA SER A 35 -27.15 12.26 18.58
C SER A 35 -25.76 12.09 17.96
N TRP A 36 -24.75 11.99 18.80
CA TRP A 36 -23.37 11.75 18.40
C TRP A 36 -23.18 10.44 17.63
N GLU A 37 -23.84 9.37 18.09
CA GLU A 37 -23.76 8.04 17.46
C GLU A 37 -24.36 8.06 16.03
N ARG A 38 -25.42 8.83 15.81
CA ARG A 38 -25.99 8.99 14.46
C ARG A 38 -25.08 9.77 13.55
N PHE A 39 -24.45 10.81 14.07
CA PHE A 39 -23.44 11.57 13.34
C PHE A 39 -22.25 10.69 12.96
N LEU A 40 -21.69 9.93 13.91
CA LEU A 40 -20.56 9.04 13.64
C LEU A 40 -20.91 7.98 12.58
N ARG A 41 -22.06 7.34 12.68
CA ARG A 41 -22.51 6.35 11.66
C ARG A 41 -22.59 6.97 10.27
N ALA A 42 -23.15 8.15 10.14
CA ALA A 42 -23.21 8.84 8.86
C ALA A 42 -21.80 9.23 8.35
N LEU A 43 -20.94 9.70 9.24
CA LEU A 43 -19.55 10.02 8.91
C LEU A 43 -18.77 8.79 8.43
N ASP A 44 -18.92 7.65 9.11
CA ASP A 44 -18.25 6.39 8.74
C ASP A 44 -18.81 5.83 7.41
N GLN A 45 -20.11 5.97 7.16
CA GLN A 45 -20.68 5.64 5.86
C GLN A 45 -20.10 6.51 4.74
N HIS A 46 -19.94 7.81 4.96
CA HIS A 46 -19.30 8.70 3.99
C HIS A 46 -17.84 8.38 3.80
N ARG A 47 -17.10 8.10 4.88
CA ARG A 47 -15.69 7.67 4.80
C ARG A 47 -15.55 6.37 4.00
N ALA A 48 -16.37 5.37 4.29
CA ALA A 48 -16.37 4.11 3.57
C ALA A 48 -16.78 4.28 2.09
N ALA A 49 -17.70 5.20 1.77
CA ALA A 49 -18.07 5.51 0.38
C ALA A 49 -16.92 6.20 -0.36
N VAL A 50 -16.26 7.18 0.27
CA VAL A 50 -15.11 7.89 -0.30
C VAL A 50 -13.95 6.92 -0.48
N SER A 51 -13.63 6.08 0.52
CA SER A 51 -12.56 5.06 0.41
C SER A 51 -12.84 4.10 -0.75
N ARG A 52 -14.07 3.60 -0.89
CA ARG A 52 -14.44 2.72 -2.02
C ARG A 52 -14.32 3.40 -3.38
N GLN A 53 -14.72 4.67 -3.48
CA GLN A 53 -14.57 5.43 -4.73
C GLN A 53 -13.09 5.72 -5.02
N PHE A 54 -12.32 6.03 -3.99
CA PHE A 54 -10.88 6.23 -4.10
C PHE A 54 -10.18 4.93 -4.50
N GLU A 55 -10.51 3.82 -3.86
CA GLU A 55 -10.02 2.48 -4.23
C GLU A 55 -10.43 2.12 -5.67
N GLY A 56 -11.64 2.48 -6.11
CA GLY A 56 -12.11 2.24 -7.48
C GLY A 56 -11.44 3.12 -8.54
N LEU A 57 -11.03 4.34 -8.18
CA LEU A 57 -10.35 5.28 -9.09
C LEU A 57 -8.84 5.07 -9.12
N PHE A 58 -8.26 4.65 -8.00
CA PHE A 58 -6.83 4.47 -7.82
C PHE A 58 -6.41 3.00 -7.67
N ALA A 59 -7.39 2.06 -7.64
CA ALA A 59 -7.06 0.66 -7.83
C ALA A 59 -6.41 0.57 -9.22
N PRO A 60 -5.13 0.26 -9.32
CA PRO A 60 -4.54 -0.01 -10.61
C PRO A 60 -5.36 -1.17 -11.21
N LYS A 61 -5.75 -1.05 -12.47
CA LYS A 61 -6.29 -2.16 -13.27
C LYS A 61 -5.19 -3.21 -13.45
N THR A 62 -4.82 -3.87 -12.37
CA THR A 62 -3.81 -4.92 -12.33
C THR A 62 -4.50 -6.21 -11.93
N GLU A 63 -5.28 -6.76 -12.86
CA GLU A 63 -5.76 -8.14 -12.75
C GLU A 63 -4.59 -9.13 -12.57
N GLY A 64 -3.37 -8.77 -13.02
CA GLY A 64 -2.17 -9.60 -12.87
C GLY A 64 -1.55 -9.62 -11.46
N ALA A 65 -1.51 -8.49 -10.75
CA ALA A 65 -0.81 -8.40 -9.46
C ALA A 65 -1.40 -9.33 -8.39
N HIS A 66 -2.71 -9.59 -8.42
CA HIS A 66 -3.36 -10.51 -7.49
C HIS A 66 -2.85 -11.95 -7.60
N LYS A 67 -2.43 -12.39 -8.80
CA LYS A 67 -1.90 -13.73 -9.03
C LYS A 67 -0.57 -13.96 -8.29
N TYR A 68 0.26 -12.95 -8.18
CA TYR A 68 1.60 -13.04 -7.58
C TYR A 68 1.64 -12.60 -6.10
N LEU A 69 0.52 -12.09 -5.59
CA LEU A 69 0.40 -11.67 -4.19
C LEU A 69 0.62 -12.83 -3.18
N PRO A 70 0.12 -14.07 -3.42
CA PRO A 70 0.41 -15.19 -2.55
C PRO A 70 1.90 -15.50 -2.45
N ILE A 71 2.65 -15.39 -3.55
CA ILE A 71 4.12 -15.60 -3.59
C ILE A 71 4.82 -14.62 -2.65
N TRP A 72 4.43 -13.34 -2.68
CA TRP A 72 4.98 -12.36 -1.77
C TRP A 72 4.53 -12.55 -0.33
N ARG A 73 3.28 -12.90 -0.08
CA ARG A 73 2.74 -13.09 1.28
C ARG A 73 3.35 -14.31 1.99
N ASP A 74 3.44 -15.43 1.32
CA ASP A 74 3.96 -16.71 1.85
C ASP A 74 5.37 -16.99 1.30
N THR A 75 6.24 -16.01 1.40
CA THR A 75 7.59 -16.04 0.84
C THR A 75 8.41 -17.28 1.27
N PRO A 76 8.30 -17.82 2.50
CA PRO A 76 9.07 -19.02 2.87
C PRO A 76 8.66 -20.28 2.11
N ASN A 77 7.41 -20.36 1.58
CA ASN A 77 6.83 -21.57 0.97
C ASN A 77 6.49 -21.37 -0.51
N CYS A 78 7.05 -20.34 -1.16
CA CYS A 78 6.66 -19.98 -2.53
C CYS A 78 7.47 -20.67 -3.63
N ASP A 79 8.41 -21.57 -3.29
CA ASP A 79 9.32 -22.25 -4.24
C ASP A 79 8.59 -22.92 -5.39
N GLN A 80 7.50 -23.67 -5.10
CA GLN A 80 6.72 -24.34 -6.14
C GLN A 80 6.04 -23.35 -7.10
N SER A 81 5.55 -22.24 -6.57
CA SER A 81 4.92 -21.19 -7.36
C SER A 81 5.93 -20.45 -8.24
N LEU A 82 7.13 -20.21 -7.74
CA LEU A 82 8.23 -19.60 -8.48
C LEU A 82 8.74 -20.55 -9.58
N ALA A 83 8.85 -21.85 -9.31
CA ALA A 83 9.22 -22.85 -10.32
C ALA A 83 8.25 -22.87 -11.53
N GLN A 84 6.95 -22.67 -11.28
CA GLN A 84 5.95 -22.56 -12.35
C GLN A 84 6.06 -21.28 -13.17
N LEU A 85 6.83 -20.30 -12.70
CA LEU A 85 7.03 -19.00 -13.35
C LEU A 85 8.39 -18.87 -14.07
N ASN A 86 9.03 -20.02 -14.38
CA ASN A 86 10.31 -20.10 -15.06
C ASN A 86 11.50 -19.50 -14.29
N PHE A 87 11.42 -19.34 -12.96
CA PHE A 87 12.58 -19.06 -12.14
C PHE A 87 13.48 -20.30 -12.11
N ARG A 88 14.79 -20.10 -12.29
CA ARG A 88 15.79 -21.18 -12.36
C ARG A 88 16.16 -21.73 -11.00
N ASP A 89 16.27 -20.84 -10.02
CA ASP A 89 16.56 -21.17 -8.63
C ASP A 89 15.48 -20.58 -7.70
N PRO A 90 14.26 -21.21 -7.65
CA PRO A 90 13.15 -20.73 -6.82
C PRO A 90 13.51 -20.57 -5.36
N SER A 91 14.35 -21.45 -4.81
CA SER A 91 14.71 -21.42 -3.40
C SER A 91 15.59 -20.23 -3.06
N SER A 92 16.54 -19.90 -3.92
CA SER A 92 17.38 -18.70 -3.77
C SER A 92 16.54 -17.41 -3.86
N VAL A 93 15.59 -17.37 -4.80
CA VAL A 93 14.68 -16.23 -4.98
C VAL A 93 13.77 -16.07 -3.76
N ALA A 94 13.19 -17.17 -3.26
CA ALA A 94 12.36 -17.16 -2.04
C ALA A 94 13.15 -16.64 -0.83
N GLU A 95 14.40 -17.15 -0.63
CA GLU A 95 15.25 -16.69 0.47
C GLU A 95 15.64 -15.20 0.31
N ARG A 96 15.90 -14.74 -0.91
CA ARG A 96 16.18 -13.32 -1.19
C ARG A 96 14.99 -12.42 -0.78
N MET A 97 13.78 -12.80 -1.14
CA MET A 97 12.55 -12.08 -0.76
C MET A 97 12.32 -12.15 0.76
N ALA A 98 12.53 -13.32 1.37
CA ALA A 98 12.40 -13.49 2.81
C ALA A 98 13.42 -12.65 3.58
N SER A 99 14.67 -12.61 3.11
CA SER A 99 15.73 -11.79 3.68
C SER A 99 15.37 -10.30 3.62
N PHE A 100 14.82 -9.84 2.49
CA PHE A 100 14.35 -8.47 2.38
C PHE A 100 13.24 -8.15 3.39
N LYS A 101 12.25 -9.02 3.55
CA LYS A 101 11.18 -8.84 4.56
C LYS A 101 11.69 -8.79 5.99
N ARG A 102 12.75 -9.53 6.30
CA ARG A 102 13.40 -9.52 7.63
C ARG A 102 14.36 -8.35 7.82
N SER A 103 14.67 -7.62 6.77
CA SER A 103 15.61 -6.50 6.85
C SER A 103 15.08 -5.39 7.76
N GLY A 104 15.97 -4.78 8.53
CA GLY A 104 15.62 -3.62 9.36
C GLY A 104 15.01 -2.48 8.55
N ARG A 105 15.37 -2.37 7.27
CA ARG A 105 14.86 -1.36 6.35
C ARG A 105 13.38 -1.59 6.04
N TYR A 106 12.97 -2.82 5.74
CA TYR A 106 11.56 -3.14 5.52
C TYR A 106 10.73 -2.99 6.81
N LEU A 107 11.26 -3.49 7.93
CA LEU A 107 10.57 -3.45 9.22
C LEU A 107 10.38 -2.03 9.77
N SER A 108 11.28 -1.11 9.45
CA SER A 108 11.21 0.30 9.87
C SER A 108 10.33 1.17 8.96
N LEU A 109 9.79 0.63 7.86
CA LEU A 109 8.94 1.40 6.96
C LEU A 109 7.64 1.83 7.66
N PRO A 110 7.18 3.08 7.46
CA PRO A 110 5.84 3.50 7.82
C PRO A 110 4.78 2.61 7.14
N ASP A 111 3.63 2.38 7.79
CA ASP A 111 2.59 1.47 7.31
C ASP A 111 2.15 1.76 5.87
N MET A 112 1.98 3.02 5.51
CA MET A 112 1.63 3.42 4.13
C MET A 112 2.70 3.05 3.11
N SER A 113 3.98 3.22 3.46
CA SER A 113 5.10 2.86 2.57
C SER A 113 5.24 1.36 2.45
N ARG A 114 5.01 0.63 3.53
CA ARG A 114 5.01 -0.84 3.54
C ARG A 114 3.88 -1.38 2.68
N ALA A 115 2.66 -0.87 2.82
CA ALA A 115 1.51 -1.27 2.01
C ALA A 115 1.75 -1.04 0.51
N ARG A 116 2.34 0.11 0.12
CA ARG A 116 2.72 0.37 -1.28
C ARG A 116 3.75 -0.65 -1.78
N LEU A 117 4.76 -0.93 -0.97
CA LEU A 117 5.80 -1.88 -1.32
C LEU A 117 5.23 -3.30 -1.46
N ASP A 118 4.32 -3.71 -0.59
CA ASP A 118 3.63 -5.00 -0.66
C ASP A 118 2.76 -5.15 -1.92
N ASN A 119 2.29 -4.03 -2.49
CA ASN A 119 1.61 -4.00 -3.78
C ASN A 119 2.58 -3.97 -4.97
N LEU A 120 3.76 -3.38 -4.80
CA LEU A 120 4.77 -3.26 -5.85
C LEU A 120 5.47 -4.59 -6.15
N ILE A 121 5.86 -5.35 -5.13
CA ILE A 121 6.66 -6.58 -5.31
C ILE A 121 5.94 -7.63 -6.17
N PRO A 122 4.64 -7.93 -6.01
CA PRO A 122 3.92 -8.84 -6.89
C PRO A 122 3.95 -8.42 -8.37
N ARG A 123 3.84 -7.13 -8.64
CA ARG A 123 3.94 -6.57 -10.01
C ARG A 123 5.35 -6.71 -10.57
N LEU A 124 6.35 -6.54 -9.71
CA LEU A 124 7.75 -6.72 -10.08
C LEU A 124 8.05 -8.17 -10.44
N ILE A 125 7.54 -9.12 -9.66
CA ILE A 125 7.62 -10.55 -9.97
C ILE A 125 7.02 -10.80 -11.36
N GLU A 126 5.81 -10.28 -11.62
CA GLU A 126 5.17 -10.40 -12.95
C GLU A 126 6.04 -9.83 -14.07
N SER A 127 6.57 -8.62 -13.89
CA SER A 127 7.42 -8.00 -14.91
C SER A 127 8.69 -8.81 -15.15
N CYS A 128 9.33 -9.34 -14.11
CA CYS A 128 10.55 -10.13 -14.22
C CYS A 128 10.34 -11.47 -14.96
N THR A 129 9.16 -12.09 -14.84
CA THR A 129 8.87 -13.37 -15.56
C THR A 129 8.91 -13.25 -17.08
N ARG A 130 8.89 -12.04 -17.62
CA ARG A 130 8.94 -11.76 -19.08
C ARG A 130 10.37 -11.76 -19.64
N PHE A 131 11.39 -11.78 -18.77
CA PHE A 131 12.79 -11.71 -19.17
C PHE A 131 13.44 -13.11 -19.19
N THR A 132 14.54 -13.21 -19.91
CA THR A 132 15.27 -14.48 -20.09
C THR A 132 15.90 -15.00 -18.79
N ASN A 133 16.25 -14.10 -17.87
CA ASN A 133 16.81 -14.42 -16.57
C ASN A 133 16.00 -13.73 -15.45
N PRO A 134 14.85 -14.29 -15.07
CA PRO A 134 13.96 -13.68 -14.09
C PRO A 134 14.58 -13.59 -12.68
N ASP A 135 15.45 -14.53 -12.34
CA ASP A 135 16.13 -14.59 -11.01
C ASP A 135 17.01 -13.37 -10.80
N GLU A 136 17.91 -13.11 -11.73
CA GLU A 136 18.82 -11.97 -11.67
C GLU A 136 18.07 -10.64 -11.78
N CYS A 137 17.07 -10.58 -12.67
CA CYS A 137 16.21 -9.41 -12.81
C CYS A 137 15.54 -9.06 -11.49
N LEU A 138 14.93 -10.04 -10.82
CA LEU A 138 14.23 -9.80 -9.55
C LEU A 138 15.20 -9.41 -8.42
N ASP A 139 16.37 -10.06 -8.33
CA ASP A 139 17.38 -9.71 -7.32
C ASP A 139 17.86 -8.26 -7.47
N ARG A 140 18.18 -7.83 -8.69
CA ARG A 140 18.59 -6.45 -8.98
C ARG A 140 17.47 -5.45 -8.67
N CYS A 141 16.22 -5.80 -9.02
CA CYS A 141 15.07 -4.98 -8.70
C CYS A 141 14.85 -4.85 -7.19
N ILE A 142 14.95 -5.94 -6.42
CA ILE A 142 14.84 -5.90 -4.96
C ILE A 142 15.96 -5.05 -4.36
N SER A 143 17.19 -5.19 -4.84
CA SER A 143 18.34 -4.40 -4.38
C SER A 143 18.15 -2.90 -4.61
N LEU A 144 17.56 -2.53 -5.75
CA LEU A 144 17.22 -1.14 -6.03
C LEU A 144 16.11 -0.65 -5.09
N ILE A 145 15.04 -1.45 -4.90
CA ILE A 145 13.96 -1.11 -3.98
C ILE A 145 14.48 -0.95 -2.55
N GLU A 146 15.38 -1.80 -2.10
CA GLU A 146 16.06 -1.64 -0.81
C GLU A 146 16.74 -0.27 -0.69
N THR A 147 17.38 0.18 -1.75
CA THR A 147 18.09 1.45 -1.78
C THR A 147 17.13 2.65 -1.69
N ILE A 148 16.01 2.59 -2.41
CA ILE A 148 15.07 3.72 -2.53
C ILE A 148 13.94 3.69 -1.50
N SER A 149 13.71 2.56 -0.81
CA SER A 149 12.55 2.35 0.08
C SER A 149 12.49 3.34 1.26
N GLY A 150 13.63 3.90 1.67
CA GLY A 150 13.69 4.96 2.68
C GLY A 150 13.04 6.29 2.25
N ARG A 151 12.67 6.45 0.97
CA ARG A 151 12.04 7.66 0.43
C ARG A 151 10.65 7.34 -0.08
N ALA A 152 9.63 7.70 0.72
CA ALA A 152 8.22 7.42 0.41
C ALA A 152 7.77 7.94 -0.97
N THR A 153 8.35 9.04 -1.45
CA THR A 153 8.08 9.62 -2.77
C THR A 153 8.42 8.68 -3.93
N TYR A 154 9.51 7.93 -3.83
CA TYR A 154 9.88 6.98 -4.89
C TYR A 154 8.95 5.76 -4.91
N LEU A 155 8.55 5.27 -3.75
CA LEU A 155 7.56 4.18 -3.68
C LEU A 155 6.20 4.63 -4.23
N ALA A 156 5.77 5.87 -3.92
CA ALA A 156 4.56 6.45 -4.50
C ALA A 156 4.66 6.55 -6.03
N LEU A 157 5.77 7.07 -6.55
CA LEU A 157 5.99 7.20 -7.99
C LEU A 157 5.92 5.85 -8.72
N LEU A 158 6.53 4.80 -8.16
CA LEU A 158 6.50 3.46 -8.75
C LEU A 158 5.11 2.84 -8.68
N ASP A 159 4.36 3.10 -7.61
CA ASP A 159 2.99 2.60 -7.45
C ASP A 159 2.01 3.27 -8.42
N GLU A 160 2.16 4.58 -8.63
CA GLU A 160 1.33 5.37 -9.54
C GLU A 160 1.65 5.13 -11.02
N HIS A 161 2.87 4.70 -11.35
CA HIS A 161 3.34 4.54 -12.73
C HIS A 161 3.82 3.12 -13.04
N PRO A 162 2.91 2.17 -13.33
CA PRO A 162 3.26 0.76 -13.60
C PRO A 162 4.31 0.58 -14.71
N ARG A 163 4.30 1.45 -15.74
CA ARG A 163 5.29 1.40 -16.83
C ARG A 163 6.72 1.63 -16.34
N LEU A 164 6.92 2.27 -15.20
CA LEU A 164 8.25 2.44 -14.61
C LEU A 164 8.77 1.12 -14.06
N LEU A 165 7.91 0.24 -13.54
CA LEU A 165 8.31 -1.09 -13.09
C LEU A 165 8.81 -1.96 -14.26
N ASP A 166 8.12 -1.92 -15.40
CA ASP A 166 8.55 -2.66 -16.59
C ASP A 166 9.90 -2.16 -17.10
N ARG A 167 10.11 -0.84 -17.11
CA ARG A 167 11.41 -0.26 -17.43
C ARG A 167 12.49 -0.63 -16.43
N LEU A 168 12.15 -0.61 -15.14
CA LEU A 168 13.06 -0.98 -14.07
C LEU A 168 13.52 -2.43 -14.24
N ALA A 169 12.60 -3.35 -14.52
CA ALA A 169 12.91 -4.74 -14.82
C ALA A 169 13.73 -4.90 -16.12
N GLN A 170 13.58 -3.99 -17.11
CA GLN A 170 14.36 -4.00 -18.34
C GLN A 170 15.81 -3.57 -18.13
N PHE A 171 16.08 -2.70 -17.16
CA PHE A 171 17.44 -2.21 -16.84
C PHE A 171 18.14 -3.03 -15.76
N ALA A 172 17.38 -3.90 -15.06
CA ALA A 172 17.92 -4.80 -14.05
C ALA A 172 18.53 -6.05 -14.67
#